data_c5b9334811437ca619f010d2b35a3083
#
_entry.id   c5b9334811437ca619f010d2b35a3083
#
_cell.length_a   1.000
_cell.length_b   1.000
_cell.length_c   1.000
_cell.angle_alpha   90.00
_cell.angle_beta   90.00
_cell.angle_gamma   90.00
#
_symmetry.space_group_name_H-M   'P 1'
#
loop_
_entity.id
_entity.type
_entity.pdbx_description
1 polymer ?
#
loop_
_entity_poly.entity_id
_entity_poly.type
_entity_poly.pdbx_seq_one_letter_code
_entity_poly.pdbx_strand_id
1 'polypeptide(L)'
;MLTSSSELQELASRYGTPLYLLDVHKVLGSMETLRHGLGLHYPNSEITYSVKTNYLSHILGQVLDHGYRLEVVSRHEMALAQKSGASPTQILFNGPIKSLDDLSYCYEHSIDINLDSAEELETATTIGTLAKPFRLGLRAAATLKNGNVSRFGIHFEEPTALEEIRKMLRSKCVEVIGLHTHHSSRRDAQSYCDRLDHLQRVAEQLGIMPNYLDIGGGVGSIPPPEIAGQLSYPIDDPLELATQIGKYAFDKWGGNGPRIIMEPGIAVLAQSMNYLTRIVSVKNRGTGHVAVCDGSLFDVNPLRSTIHPPCHLIAAHPNHINSSGEPTRLYGGTCMEIDQIGILAPGQSPIHGDLVIVTNIGAYSACLAPHFIIPTAAVYSLDSNQIIRQRAAHGNFLGAGQ
;
A
#
# COMPACT_ATOMS: atom_id res chain seq x y z
N MET A 1 -3.40 -7.11 -19.10
CA MET A 1 -2.45 -7.11 -20.24
C MET A 1 -1.96 -5.68 -20.41
N LEU A 2 -0.68 -5.47 -20.72
CA LEU A 2 -0.25 -4.14 -21.15
C LEU A 2 -1.07 -3.79 -22.39
N THR A 3 -1.70 -2.62 -22.41
CA THR A 3 -2.38 -2.05 -23.56
C THR A 3 -1.41 -2.05 -24.76
N SER A 4 -1.89 -2.30 -25.95
CA SER A 4 -1.04 -2.26 -27.17
C SER A 4 -0.43 -0.86 -27.38
N SER A 5 0.67 -0.76 -28.10
CA SER A 5 1.28 0.55 -28.41
C SER A 5 0.29 1.49 -29.11
N SER A 6 -0.59 0.96 -29.95
CA SER A 6 -1.64 1.75 -30.64
C SER A 6 -2.70 2.28 -29.65
N GLU A 7 -3.14 1.48 -28.70
CA GLU A 7 -4.09 1.92 -27.65
C GLU A 7 -3.46 2.99 -26.74
N LEU A 8 -2.18 2.85 -26.38
CA LEU A 8 -1.48 3.85 -25.60
C LEU A 8 -1.33 5.19 -26.34
N GLN A 9 -1.07 5.14 -27.65
CA GLN A 9 -1.04 6.33 -28.51
C GLN A 9 -2.43 6.99 -28.61
N GLU A 10 -3.50 6.20 -28.72
CA GLU A 10 -4.88 6.69 -28.73
C GLU A 10 -5.24 7.36 -27.40
N LEU A 11 -4.93 6.72 -26.27
CA LEU A 11 -5.17 7.29 -24.94
C LEU A 11 -4.41 8.61 -24.75
N ALA A 12 -3.14 8.66 -25.15
CA ALA A 12 -2.33 9.86 -25.08
C ALA A 12 -2.85 10.98 -26.00
N SER A 13 -3.40 10.64 -27.15
CA SER A 13 -4.03 11.60 -28.08
C SER A 13 -5.34 12.15 -27.52
N ARG A 14 -6.17 11.29 -26.92
CA ARG A 14 -7.51 11.64 -26.45
C ARG A 14 -7.51 12.37 -25.10
N TYR A 15 -6.65 11.96 -24.17
CA TYR A 15 -6.66 12.44 -22.80
C TYR A 15 -5.42 13.26 -22.43
N GLY A 16 -4.45 13.33 -23.32
CA GLY A 16 -3.16 13.97 -23.04
C GLY A 16 -2.23 13.13 -22.19
N THR A 17 -1.05 13.67 -21.93
CA THR A 17 -0.03 13.15 -21.00
C THR A 17 0.37 14.26 -20.03
N PRO A 18 0.93 13.96 -18.86
CA PRO A 18 1.07 12.62 -18.31
C PRO A 18 -0.26 12.02 -17.83
N LEU A 19 -0.35 10.68 -17.84
CA LEU A 19 -1.58 9.94 -17.55
C LEU A 19 -1.26 8.66 -16.75
N TYR A 20 -1.91 8.45 -15.60
CA TYR A 20 -1.91 7.15 -14.94
C TYR A 20 -2.94 6.22 -15.60
N LEU A 21 -2.56 4.97 -15.76
CA LEU A 21 -3.42 3.89 -16.26
C LEU A 21 -3.63 2.88 -15.14
N LEU A 22 -4.86 2.78 -14.63
CA LEU A 22 -5.23 1.88 -13.55
C LEU A 22 -5.94 0.64 -14.08
N ASP A 23 -5.54 -0.53 -13.59
CA ASP A 23 -6.18 -1.83 -13.82
C ASP A 23 -6.65 -2.40 -12.46
N VAL A 24 -7.93 -2.21 -12.13
CA VAL A 24 -8.50 -2.68 -10.86
C VAL A 24 -8.63 -4.19 -10.81
N HIS A 25 -8.76 -4.87 -11.95
CA HIS A 25 -8.81 -6.34 -11.98
C HIS A 25 -7.52 -6.96 -11.44
N LYS A 26 -6.37 -6.30 -11.63
CA LYS A 26 -5.10 -6.73 -11.01
C LYS A 26 -5.11 -6.56 -9.50
N VAL A 27 -5.73 -5.50 -8.99
CA VAL A 27 -5.89 -5.30 -7.53
C VAL A 27 -6.68 -6.44 -6.94
N LEU A 28 -7.88 -6.70 -7.49
CA LEU A 28 -8.80 -7.73 -7.00
C LEU A 28 -8.22 -9.13 -7.18
N GLY A 29 -7.59 -9.42 -8.32
CA GLY A 29 -6.93 -10.70 -8.57
C GLY A 29 -5.79 -11.00 -7.58
N SER A 30 -5.00 -9.98 -7.23
CA SER A 30 -3.92 -10.15 -6.25
C SER A 30 -4.46 -10.36 -4.83
N MET A 31 -5.55 -9.66 -4.44
CA MET A 31 -6.23 -9.88 -3.16
C MET A 31 -6.81 -11.29 -3.09
N GLU A 32 -7.45 -11.75 -4.17
CA GLU A 32 -8.02 -13.10 -4.26
C GLU A 32 -6.93 -14.18 -4.18
N THR A 33 -5.77 -13.97 -4.82
CA THR A 33 -4.63 -14.88 -4.74
C THR A 33 -4.17 -15.09 -3.29
N LEU A 34 -4.03 -14.00 -2.54
CA LEU A 34 -3.64 -14.07 -1.13
C LEU A 34 -4.74 -14.71 -0.27
N ARG A 35 -6.01 -14.34 -0.49
CA ARG A 35 -7.17 -14.93 0.20
C ARG A 35 -7.25 -16.43 -0.04
N HIS A 36 -7.08 -16.85 -1.29
CA HIS A 36 -7.09 -18.26 -1.67
C HIS A 36 -5.96 -19.02 -0.99
N GLY A 37 -4.71 -18.54 -1.11
CA GLY A 37 -3.54 -19.20 -0.52
C GLY A 37 -3.67 -19.40 0.98
N LEU A 38 -4.06 -18.35 1.71
CA LEU A 38 -4.24 -18.41 3.16
C LEU A 38 -5.40 -19.35 3.54
N GLY A 39 -6.49 -19.27 2.80
CA GLY A 39 -7.72 -20.07 3.02
C GLY A 39 -7.60 -21.55 2.68
N LEU A 40 -6.63 -21.98 1.87
CA LEU A 40 -6.41 -23.40 1.54
C LEU A 40 -6.25 -24.29 2.77
N HIS A 41 -5.58 -23.80 3.79
CA HIS A 41 -5.34 -24.53 5.04
C HIS A 41 -6.03 -23.90 6.24
N TYR A 42 -6.26 -22.57 6.23
CA TYR A 42 -6.85 -21.85 7.36
C TYR A 42 -7.99 -20.94 6.92
N PRO A 43 -9.21 -21.47 6.73
CA PRO A 43 -10.38 -20.71 6.25
C PRO A 43 -10.78 -19.55 7.16
N ASN A 44 -10.45 -19.61 8.49
CA ASN A 44 -10.69 -18.51 9.41
C ASN A 44 -9.64 -17.40 9.22
N SER A 45 -9.61 -16.83 8.03
CA SER A 45 -8.64 -15.83 7.61
C SER A 45 -9.27 -14.72 6.76
N GLU A 46 -8.61 -13.57 6.71
CA GLU A 46 -9.11 -12.37 6.04
C GLU A 46 -7.97 -11.60 5.39
N ILE A 47 -8.22 -11.06 4.21
CA ILE A 47 -7.35 -10.08 3.55
C ILE A 47 -8.03 -8.72 3.62
N THR A 48 -7.35 -7.72 4.16
CA THR A 48 -7.85 -6.36 4.32
C THR A 48 -7.03 -5.40 3.45
N TYR A 49 -7.69 -4.55 2.67
CA TYR A 49 -7.01 -3.61 1.79
C TYR A 49 -6.39 -2.44 2.56
N SER A 50 -5.10 -2.19 2.38
CA SER A 50 -4.36 -1.12 3.05
C SER A 50 -4.50 0.22 2.30
N VAL A 51 -5.40 1.10 2.78
CA VAL A 51 -5.81 2.35 2.11
C VAL A 51 -4.64 3.29 1.84
N LYS A 52 -3.70 3.41 2.78
CA LYS A 52 -2.49 4.26 2.64
C LYS A 52 -1.63 3.97 1.41
N THR A 53 -1.76 2.77 0.85
CA THR A 53 -0.97 2.37 -0.32
C THR A 53 -1.50 3.00 -1.61
N ASN A 54 -2.82 3.11 -1.76
CA ASN A 54 -3.49 3.86 -2.82
C ASN A 54 -4.96 4.10 -2.45
N TYR A 55 -5.33 5.35 -2.19
CA TYR A 55 -6.66 5.73 -1.72
C TYR A 55 -7.58 6.28 -2.83
N LEU A 56 -7.36 5.93 -4.09
CA LEU A 56 -8.31 6.28 -5.16
C LEU A 56 -9.69 5.69 -4.85
N SER A 57 -10.71 6.53 -4.79
CA SER A 57 -12.09 6.12 -4.41
C SER A 57 -12.63 5.01 -5.31
N HIS A 58 -12.23 4.98 -6.59
CA HIS A 58 -12.59 3.92 -7.51
C HIS A 58 -12.06 2.55 -7.07
N ILE A 59 -10.80 2.48 -6.60
CA ILE A 59 -10.25 1.23 -6.03
C ILE A 59 -11.01 0.86 -4.76
N LEU A 60 -11.22 1.82 -3.85
CA LEU A 60 -11.89 1.55 -2.57
C LEU A 60 -13.30 1.00 -2.78
N GLY A 61 -14.07 1.60 -3.70
CA GLY A 61 -15.41 1.12 -4.05
C GLY A 61 -15.40 -0.31 -4.58
N GLN A 62 -14.50 -0.62 -5.54
CA GLN A 62 -14.39 -1.96 -6.10
C GLN A 62 -13.95 -3.01 -5.07
N VAL A 63 -13.05 -2.66 -4.16
CA VAL A 63 -12.62 -3.53 -3.05
C VAL A 63 -13.79 -3.84 -2.11
N LEU A 64 -14.60 -2.83 -1.77
CA LEU A 64 -15.79 -2.98 -0.92
C LEU A 64 -16.88 -3.83 -1.60
N ASP A 65 -17.13 -3.61 -2.89
CA ASP A 65 -18.11 -4.35 -3.69
C ASP A 65 -17.77 -5.85 -3.79
N HIS A 66 -16.47 -6.20 -3.70
CA HIS A 66 -16.00 -7.58 -3.65
C HIS A 66 -15.94 -8.16 -2.23
N GLY A 67 -16.49 -7.47 -1.23
CA GLY A 67 -16.65 -7.95 0.13
C GLY A 67 -15.40 -7.87 1.01
N TYR A 68 -14.37 -7.17 0.57
CA TYR A 68 -13.18 -6.94 1.39
C TYR A 68 -13.38 -5.77 2.36
N ARG A 69 -12.57 -5.75 3.42
CA ARG A 69 -12.48 -4.65 4.37
C ARG A 69 -11.35 -3.69 4.01
N LEU A 70 -11.40 -2.49 4.56
CA LEU A 70 -10.40 -1.44 4.40
C LEU A 70 -9.64 -1.23 5.71
N GLU A 71 -8.31 -1.35 5.68
CA GLU A 71 -7.42 -0.92 6.75
C GLU A 71 -7.08 0.55 6.54
N VAL A 72 -7.38 1.37 7.56
CA VAL A 72 -7.14 2.81 7.58
C VAL A 72 -6.19 3.17 8.74
N VAL A 73 -5.36 4.19 8.56
CA VAL A 73 -4.35 4.59 9.57
C VAL A 73 -4.55 6.02 10.09
N SER A 74 -5.64 6.67 9.68
CA SER A 74 -6.00 8.01 10.15
C SER A 74 -7.48 8.29 10.00
N ARG A 75 -7.97 9.31 10.73
CA ARG A 75 -9.34 9.81 10.58
C ARG A 75 -9.63 10.27 9.14
N HIS A 76 -8.62 10.82 8.47
CA HIS A 76 -8.74 11.23 7.06
C HIS A 76 -9.01 10.02 6.15
N GLU A 77 -8.24 8.94 6.29
CA GLU A 77 -8.47 7.73 5.50
C GLU A 77 -9.80 7.05 5.84
N MET A 78 -10.21 7.08 7.12
CA MET A 78 -11.54 6.60 7.52
C MET A 78 -12.65 7.38 6.80
N ALA A 79 -12.54 8.72 6.73
CA ALA A 79 -13.51 9.53 6.00
C ALA A 79 -13.52 9.22 4.49
N LEU A 80 -12.37 8.95 3.88
CA LEU A 80 -12.29 8.51 2.48
C LEU A 80 -12.95 7.14 2.28
N ALA A 81 -12.70 6.19 3.18
CA ALA A 81 -13.32 4.87 3.17
C ALA A 81 -14.86 4.97 3.24
N GLN A 82 -15.38 5.75 4.19
CA GLN A 82 -16.81 6.00 4.36
C GLN A 82 -17.43 6.69 3.13
N LYS A 83 -16.75 7.71 2.58
CA LYS A 83 -17.18 8.37 1.35
C LYS A 83 -17.20 7.41 0.15
N SER A 84 -16.37 6.38 0.16
CA SER A 84 -16.35 5.33 -0.88
C SER A 84 -17.38 4.21 -0.62
N GLY A 85 -18.21 4.32 0.42
CA GLY A 85 -19.29 3.39 0.72
C GLY A 85 -19.02 2.39 1.84
N ALA A 86 -17.88 2.46 2.54
CA ALA A 86 -17.57 1.55 3.63
C ALA A 86 -18.54 1.70 4.81
N SER A 87 -19.17 0.62 5.22
CA SER A 87 -19.88 0.53 6.49
C SER A 87 -18.87 0.45 7.66
N PRO A 88 -19.28 0.79 8.89
CA PRO A 88 -18.41 0.67 10.06
C PRO A 88 -17.72 -0.71 10.20
N THR A 89 -18.43 -1.79 9.93
CA THR A 89 -17.93 -3.16 10.02
C THR A 89 -16.90 -3.52 8.94
N GLN A 90 -16.82 -2.72 7.87
CA GLN A 90 -15.85 -2.89 6.80
C GLN A 90 -14.57 -2.07 7.02
N ILE A 91 -14.44 -1.41 8.16
CA ILE A 91 -13.26 -0.60 8.51
C ILE A 91 -12.49 -1.28 9.64
N LEU A 92 -11.16 -1.34 9.50
CA LEU A 92 -10.20 -1.66 10.55
C LEU A 92 -9.28 -0.45 10.73
N PHE A 93 -9.32 0.19 11.91
CA PHE A 93 -8.57 1.41 12.16
C PHE A 93 -7.28 1.12 12.93
N ASN A 94 -6.17 1.24 12.24
CA ASN A 94 -4.82 1.17 12.78
C ASN A 94 -4.20 2.58 12.94
N GLY A 95 -2.89 2.64 12.87
CA GLY A 95 -2.14 3.89 12.91
C GLY A 95 -1.69 4.30 14.30
N PRO A 96 -0.66 5.16 14.38
CA PRO A 96 0.03 5.47 15.64
C PRO A 96 -0.62 6.59 16.45
N ILE A 97 -1.66 7.24 15.93
CA ILE A 97 -2.31 8.39 16.60
C ILE A 97 -3.82 8.27 16.43
N LYS A 98 -4.53 8.23 17.56
CA LYS A 98 -5.98 8.30 17.64
C LYS A 98 -6.37 9.25 18.76
N SER A 99 -7.12 10.28 18.41
CA SER A 99 -7.64 11.25 19.39
C SER A 99 -8.77 10.65 20.24
N LEU A 100 -9.15 11.33 21.32
CA LEU A 100 -10.33 10.97 22.11
C LEU A 100 -11.59 10.92 21.22
N ASP A 101 -11.73 11.85 20.27
CA ASP A 101 -12.86 11.89 19.33
C ASP A 101 -12.84 10.68 18.39
N ASP A 102 -11.66 10.26 17.93
CA ASP A 102 -11.51 9.06 17.09
C ASP A 102 -11.89 7.79 17.85
N LEU A 103 -11.40 7.65 19.08
CA LEU A 103 -11.72 6.52 19.95
C LEU A 103 -13.22 6.48 20.28
N SER A 104 -13.81 7.61 20.65
CA SER A 104 -15.26 7.73 20.94
C SER A 104 -16.09 7.36 19.72
N TYR A 105 -15.70 7.86 18.54
CA TYR A 105 -16.37 7.55 17.29
C TYR A 105 -16.32 6.04 16.96
N CYS A 106 -15.16 5.41 17.14
CA CYS A 106 -15.03 3.95 16.92
C CYS A 106 -15.88 3.14 17.91
N TYR A 107 -15.92 3.56 19.16
CA TYR A 107 -16.76 2.94 20.19
C TYR A 107 -18.25 3.04 19.86
N GLU A 108 -18.73 4.22 19.50
CA GLU A 108 -20.15 4.48 19.18
C GLU A 108 -20.61 3.69 17.96
N HIS A 109 -19.76 3.60 16.93
CA HIS A 109 -20.09 2.98 15.65
C HIS A 109 -19.62 1.51 15.55
N SER A 110 -18.99 0.97 16.61
CA SER A 110 -18.47 -0.40 16.64
C SER A 110 -17.48 -0.68 15.48
N ILE A 111 -16.59 0.28 15.20
CA ILE A 111 -15.51 0.13 14.25
C ILE A 111 -14.37 -0.65 14.92
N ASP A 112 -13.85 -1.69 14.24
CA ASP A 112 -12.67 -2.41 14.73
C ASP A 112 -11.46 -1.49 14.75
N ILE A 113 -10.71 -1.50 15.86
CA ILE A 113 -9.59 -0.60 16.10
C ILE A 113 -8.45 -1.32 16.81
N ASN A 114 -7.21 -1.06 16.38
CA ASN A 114 -5.99 -1.51 17.05
C ASN A 114 -5.26 -0.31 17.66
N LEU A 115 -5.11 -0.28 18.99
CA LEU A 115 -4.43 0.78 19.73
C LEU A 115 -2.92 0.61 19.64
N ASP A 116 -2.20 1.72 19.42
CA ASP A 116 -0.75 1.73 19.20
C ASP A 116 0.05 1.98 20.51
N SER A 117 -0.60 2.48 21.56
CA SER A 117 0.08 2.87 22.80
C SER A 117 -0.74 2.62 24.07
N ALA A 118 -0.06 2.67 25.23
CA ALA A 118 -0.68 2.57 26.54
C ALA A 118 -1.60 3.77 26.83
N GLU A 119 -1.25 4.97 26.34
CA GLU A 119 -2.02 6.20 26.52
C GLU A 119 -3.35 6.15 25.76
N GLU A 120 -3.35 5.54 24.55
CA GLU A 120 -4.61 5.28 23.83
C GLU A 120 -5.49 4.29 24.59
N LEU A 121 -4.90 3.26 25.22
CA LEU A 121 -5.64 2.30 26.04
C LEU A 121 -6.19 2.96 27.32
N GLU A 122 -5.41 3.78 28.00
CA GLU A 122 -5.87 4.56 29.15
C GLU A 122 -7.08 5.41 28.77
N THR A 123 -6.99 6.13 27.66
CA THR A 123 -8.11 6.94 27.14
C THR A 123 -9.32 6.04 26.84
N ALA A 124 -9.14 4.89 26.20
CA ALA A 124 -10.22 3.95 25.91
C ALA A 124 -10.93 3.44 27.18
N THR A 125 -10.22 3.30 28.31
CA THR A 125 -10.84 2.92 29.60
C THR A 125 -11.80 3.97 30.15
N THR A 126 -11.66 5.22 29.73
CA THR A 126 -12.59 6.31 30.14
C THR A 126 -13.85 6.38 29.27
N ILE A 127 -13.83 5.76 28.09
CA ILE A 127 -14.94 5.72 27.12
C ILE A 127 -15.84 4.53 27.37
N GLY A 128 -15.26 3.34 27.51
CA GLY A 128 -16.00 2.11 27.78
C GLY A 128 -16.57 2.06 29.20
N THR A 129 -17.56 1.21 29.42
CA THR A 129 -18.19 1.01 30.72
C THR A 129 -18.25 -0.48 31.07
N LEU A 130 -18.52 -0.81 32.33
CA LEU A 130 -18.74 -2.20 32.75
C LEU A 130 -19.91 -2.87 32.02
N ALA A 131 -20.95 -2.10 31.67
CA ALA A 131 -22.12 -2.62 30.95
C ALA A 131 -21.89 -2.76 29.45
N LYS A 132 -21.01 -1.92 28.88
CA LYS A 132 -20.61 -1.93 27.45
C LYS A 132 -19.11 -1.68 27.39
N PRO A 133 -18.26 -2.72 27.54
CA PRO A 133 -16.82 -2.54 27.41
C PRO A 133 -16.43 -2.10 25.99
N PHE A 134 -15.36 -1.29 25.89
CA PHE A 134 -14.81 -0.95 24.58
C PHE A 134 -14.01 -2.16 24.05
N ARG A 135 -14.53 -2.81 23.01
CA ARG A 135 -13.90 -3.96 22.35
C ARG A 135 -12.87 -3.45 21.34
N LEU A 136 -11.61 -3.82 21.52
CA LEU A 136 -10.49 -3.27 20.76
C LEU A 136 -9.36 -4.28 20.61
N GLY A 137 -8.44 -4.01 19.70
CA GLY A 137 -7.17 -4.70 19.57
C GLY A 137 -6.02 -3.88 20.14
N LEU A 138 -4.90 -4.54 20.41
CA LEU A 138 -3.65 -3.90 20.81
C LEU A 138 -2.57 -4.22 19.79
N ARG A 139 -1.78 -3.22 19.41
CA ARG A 139 -0.61 -3.41 18.57
C ARG A 139 0.61 -3.74 19.43
N ALA A 140 1.20 -4.90 19.18
CA ALA A 140 2.47 -5.31 19.77
C ALA A 140 3.64 -4.78 18.94
N ALA A 141 4.61 -4.14 19.60
CA ALA A 141 5.83 -3.68 18.97
C ALA A 141 6.65 -4.88 18.46
N ALA A 142 7.17 -4.74 17.23
CA ALA A 142 8.01 -5.77 16.61
C ALA A 142 9.49 -5.47 16.84
N THR A 143 10.32 -6.51 17.01
CA THR A 143 11.76 -6.39 16.91
C THR A 143 12.18 -6.39 15.45
N LEU A 144 12.89 -5.36 15.03
CA LEU A 144 13.34 -5.14 13.65
C LEU A 144 14.60 -5.96 13.35
N LYS A 145 14.94 -6.10 12.05
CA LYS A 145 16.11 -6.86 11.58
C LYS A 145 17.44 -6.40 12.21
N ASN A 146 17.55 -5.14 12.58
CA ASN A 146 18.72 -4.57 13.25
C ASN A 146 18.75 -4.76 14.77
N GLY A 147 17.79 -5.49 15.34
CA GLY A 147 17.64 -5.74 16.77
C GLY A 147 16.94 -4.61 17.54
N ASN A 148 16.62 -3.48 16.91
CA ASN A 148 15.87 -2.41 17.57
C ASN A 148 14.39 -2.77 17.68
N VAL A 149 13.74 -2.27 18.73
CA VAL A 149 12.27 -2.33 18.85
C VAL A 149 11.65 -1.27 17.94
N SER A 150 10.57 -1.63 17.26
CA SER A 150 9.80 -0.68 16.44
C SER A 150 9.28 0.47 17.30
N ARG A 151 9.24 1.69 16.71
CA ARG A 151 8.58 2.83 17.35
C ARG A 151 7.06 2.72 17.43
N PHE A 152 6.49 1.71 16.80
CA PHE A 152 5.06 1.45 16.76
C PHE A 152 4.69 0.30 17.67
N GLY A 153 3.55 0.45 18.35
CA GLY A 153 2.99 -0.57 19.22
C GLY A 153 3.57 -0.57 20.63
N ILE A 154 2.95 -1.36 21.50
CA ILE A 154 3.30 -1.55 22.90
C ILE A 154 4.41 -2.59 23.00
N HIS A 155 5.48 -2.30 23.73
CA HIS A 155 6.60 -3.21 23.95
C HIS A 155 6.29 -4.18 25.10
N PHE A 156 5.57 -5.25 24.81
CA PHE A 156 5.13 -6.24 25.82
C PHE A 156 6.28 -7.06 26.46
N GLU A 157 7.46 -7.05 25.88
CA GLU A 157 8.66 -7.67 26.50
C GLU A 157 9.23 -6.80 27.62
N GLU A 158 8.81 -5.53 27.73
CA GLU A 158 9.15 -4.64 28.83
C GLU A 158 8.19 -4.91 30.00
N PRO A 159 8.69 -5.39 31.17
CA PRO A 159 7.83 -5.81 32.29
C PRO A 159 6.94 -4.69 32.86
N THR A 160 7.42 -3.45 32.85
CA THR A 160 6.66 -2.28 33.33
C THR A 160 5.49 -1.99 32.41
N ALA A 161 5.69 -1.98 31.08
CA ALA A 161 4.63 -1.79 30.10
C ALA A 161 3.57 -2.89 30.19
N LEU A 162 4.00 -4.15 30.31
CA LEU A 162 3.09 -5.29 30.45
C LEU A 162 2.20 -5.16 31.70
N GLU A 163 2.78 -4.77 32.87
CA GLU A 163 2.01 -4.63 34.08
C GLU A 163 1.04 -3.43 34.05
N GLU A 164 1.41 -2.34 33.42
CA GLU A 164 0.49 -1.21 33.15
C GLU A 164 -0.71 -1.64 32.34
N ILE A 165 -0.51 -2.34 31.24
CA ILE A 165 -1.60 -2.86 30.41
C ILE A 165 -2.50 -3.80 31.24
N ARG A 166 -1.92 -4.75 31.97
CA ARG A 166 -2.68 -5.66 32.85
C ARG A 166 -3.51 -4.90 33.87
N LYS A 167 -2.97 -3.82 34.45
CA LYS A 167 -3.70 -2.96 35.40
C LYS A 167 -4.90 -2.30 34.74
N MET A 168 -4.76 -1.74 33.52
CA MET A 168 -5.87 -1.13 32.80
C MET A 168 -6.96 -2.15 32.44
N LEU A 169 -6.59 -3.37 32.06
CA LEU A 169 -7.53 -4.44 31.72
C LEU A 169 -8.35 -4.91 32.94
N ARG A 170 -7.81 -4.77 34.18
CA ARG A 170 -8.57 -5.06 35.41
C ARG A 170 -9.79 -4.15 35.61
N SER A 171 -9.84 -2.98 34.96
CA SER A 171 -11.00 -2.08 35.03
C SER A 171 -12.27 -2.69 34.44
N LYS A 172 -12.13 -3.64 33.51
CA LYS A 172 -13.22 -4.26 32.73
C LYS A 172 -14.04 -3.26 31.88
N CYS A 173 -13.57 -2.02 31.75
CA CYS A 173 -14.15 -1.03 30.84
C CYS A 173 -13.69 -1.24 29.39
N VAL A 174 -12.64 -2.04 29.18
CA VAL A 174 -12.13 -2.45 27.87
C VAL A 174 -12.06 -3.96 27.77
N GLU A 175 -12.24 -4.49 26.56
CA GLU A 175 -12.09 -5.91 26.22
C GLU A 175 -11.12 -6.01 25.05
N VAL A 176 -9.96 -6.63 25.28
CA VAL A 176 -8.99 -6.87 24.20
C VAL A 176 -9.43 -8.11 23.41
N ILE A 177 -9.94 -7.89 22.21
CA ILE A 177 -10.45 -8.92 21.30
C ILE A 177 -9.48 -9.31 20.20
N GLY A 178 -8.38 -8.58 20.04
CA GLY A 178 -7.40 -8.85 18.99
C GLY A 178 -6.02 -8.33 19.32
N LEU A 179 -5.05 -8.85 18.59
CA LEU A 179 -3.67 -8.37 18.63
C LEU A 179 -3.19 -8.12 17.21
N HIS A 180 -2.41 -7.06 17.04
CA HIS A 180 -1.83 -6.65 15.76
C HIS A 180 -0.33 -6.49 15.89
N THR A 181 0.41 -6.83 14.84
CA THR A 181 1.82 -6.44 14.67
C THR A 181 2.13 -6.19 13.20
N HIS A 182 2.96 -5.20 12.94
CA HIS A 182 3.39 -4.90 11.57
C HIS A 182 4.85 -4.42 11.54
N HIS A 183 5.63 -5.00 10.65
CA HIS A 183 6.92 -4.46 10.22
C HIS A 183 7.21 -4.85 8.76
N SER A 184 8.07 -4.08 8.08
CA SER A 184 8.45 -4.32 6.67
C SER A 184 9.93 -4.71 6.51
N SER A 185 10.62 -5.03 7.61
CA SER A 185 12.05 -5.36 7.61
C SER A 185 12.37 -6.77 7.09
N ARG A 186 11.41 -7.69 7.16
CA ARG A 186 11.46 -9.05 6.60
C ARG A 186 10.11 -9.35 5.94
N ARG A 187 10.16 -10.03 4.78
CA ARG A 187 8.97 -10.25 3.92
C ARG A 187 8.79 -11.70 3.49
N ASP A 188 9.59 -12.61 4.03
CA ASP A 188 9.51 -14.05 3.81
C ASP A 188 8.41 -14.70 4.65
N ALA A 189 7.92 -15.87 4.26
CA ALA A 189 6.85 -16.60 4.95
C ALA A 189 7.20 -16.86 6.43
N GLN A 190 8.47 -17.17 6.75
CA GLN A 190 8.91 -17.37 8.12
C GLN A 190 8.71 -16.14 8.99
N SER A 191 8.92 -14.95 8.44
CA SER A 191 8.68 -13.68 9.16
C SER A 191 7.22 -13.52 9.60
N TYR A 192 6.26 -14.02 8.81
CA TYR A 192 4.83 -13.99 9.19
C TYR A 192 4.50 -15.06 10.22
N CYS A 193 5.12 -16.24 10.13
CA CYS A 193 5.01 -17.25 11.19
C CYS A 193 5.58 -16.73 12.53
N ASP A 194 6.72 -16.05 12.50
CA ASP A 194 7.34 -15.42 13.68
C ASP A 194 6.39 -14.34 14.30
N ARG A 195 5.62 -13.60 13.46
CA ARG A 195 4.60 -12.64 13.94
C ARG A 195 3.45 -13.35 14.64
N LEU A 196 2.96 -14.45 14.09
CA LEU A 196 1.93 -15.26 14.76
C LEU A 196 2.41 -15.77 16.12
N ASP A 197 3.65 -16.24 16.21
CA ASP A 197 4.24 -16.67 17.48
C ASP A 197 4.42 -15.52 18.47
N HIS A 198 4.82 -14.35 17.99
CA HIS A 198 4.94 -13.16 18.81
C HIS A 198 3.58 -12.75 19.40
N LEU A 199 2.55 -12.65 18.55
CA LEU A 199 1.21 -12.31 19.01
C LEU A 199 0.62 -13.36 19.97
N GLN A 200 0.89 -14.64 19.73
CA GLN A 200 0.47 -15.72 20.64
C GLN A 200 1.11 -15.56 22.02
N ARG A 201 2.43 -15.30 22.08
CA ARG A 201 3.12 -15.05 23.37
C ARG A 201 2.55 -13.83 24.10
N VAL A 202 2.22 -12.75 23.38
CA VAL A 202 1.58 -11.57 23.97
C VAL A 202 0.19 -11.92 24.53
N ALA A 203 -0.61 -12.72 23.80
CA ALA A 203 -1.90 -13.19 24.28
C ALA A 203 -1.78 -13.99 25.59
N GLU A 204 -0.81 -14.89 25.65
CA GLU A 204 -0.50 -15.69 26.86
C GLU A 204 -0.06 -14.81 28.02
N GLN A 205 0.83 -13.85 27.79
CA GLN A 205 1.27 -12.89 28.80
C GLN A 205 0.11 -12.05 29.32
N LEU A 206 -0.83 -11.63 28.47
CA LEU A 206 -2.01 -10.87 28.90
C LEU A 206 -3.10 -11.75 29.50
N GLY A 207 -3.03 -13.08 29.34
CA GLY A 207 -4.07 -14.02 29.81
C GLY A 207 -5.37 -13.86 29.02
N ILE A 208 -5.30 -13.55 27.71
CA ILE A 208 -6.46 -13.34 26.83
C ILE A 208 -6.54 -14.42 25.74
N MET A 209 -7.74 -14.61 25.23
CA MET A 209 -8.00 -15.42 24.02
C MET A 209 -8.51 -14.49 22.92
N PRO A 210 -7.63 -14.03 22.03
CA PRO A 210 -8.02 -13.07 21.01
C PRO A 210 -8.91 -13.71 19.93
N ASN A 211 -9.89 -12.95 19.45
CA ASN A 211 -10.75 -13.35 18.33
C ASN A 211 -10.00 -13.28 17.00
N TYR A 212 -8.97 -12.43 16.92
CA TYR A 212 -8.13 -12.29 15.74
C TYR A 212 -6.68 -11.98 16.08
N LEU A 213 -5.79 -12.40 15.17
CA LEU A 213 -4.39 -12.02 15.11
C LEU A 213 -4.13 -11.35 13.76
N ASP A 214 -3.81 -10.06 13.81
CA ASP A 214 -3.51 -9.27 12.63
C ASP A 214 -1.99 -9.20 12.44
N ILE A 215 -1.52 -9.85 11.40
CA ILE A 215 -0.09 -9.96 11.08
C ILE A 215 0.40 -8.83 10.18
N GLY A 216 -0.46 -7.84 9.91
CA GLY A 216 -0.13 -6.66 9.13
C GLY A 216 0.20 -6.93 7.66
N GLY A 217 0.79 -5.93 7.04
CA GLY A 217 1.22 -5.98 5.65
C GLY A 217 2.70 -6.28 5.46
N GLY A 218 3.25 -5.75 4.36
CA GLY A 218 4.65 -5.91 4.00
C GLY A 218 4.93 -7.01 2.97
N VAL A 219 3.89 -7.73 2.51
CA VAL A 219 4.01 -8.71 1.43
C VAL A 219 4.52 -8.03 0.16
N GLY A 220 5.54 -8.62 -0.47
CA GLY A 220 6.06 -8.16 -1.75
C GLY A 220 5.15 -8.56 -2.92
N SER A 221 5.24 -7.83 -4.01
CA SER A 221 4.71 -8.22 -5.32
C SER A 221 5.80 -8.96 -6.08
N ILE A 222 5.46 -9.95 -6.89
CA ILE A 222 6.43 -10.54 -7.84
C ILE A 222 6.95 -9.41 -8.73
N PRO A 223 8.24 -9.05 -8.62
CA PRO A 223 8.74 -7.91 -9.37
C PRO A 223 9.02 -8.29 -10.83
N PRO A 224 8.87 -7.35 -11.77
CA PRO A 224 9.41 -7.56 -13.12
C PRO A 224 10.94 -7.71 -13.07
N PRO A 225 11.57 -8.36 -14.09
CA PRO A 225 13.00 -8.66 -14.08
C PRO A 225 13.89 -7.45 -13.78
N GLU A 226 13.52 -6.28 -14.30
CA GLU A 226 14.24 -5.03 -14.12
C GLU A 226 14.26 -4.57 -12.65
N ILE A 227 13.19 -4.82 -11.90
CA ILE A 227 13.13 -4.53 -10.46
C ILE A 227 13.81 -5.65 -9.67
N ALA A 228 13.60 -6.91 -10.06
CA ALA A 228 14.22 -8.05 -9.39
C ALA A 228 15.73 -7.91 -9.31
N GLY A 229 16.38 -7.43 -10.41
CA GLY A 229 17.82 -7.16 -10.46
C GLY A 229 18.30 -6.04 -9.55
N GLN A 230 17.41 -5.19 -9.02
CA GLN A 230 17.73 -4.09 -8.10
C GLN A 230 17.52 -4.49 -6.61
N LEU A 231 16.86 -5.62 -6.34
CA LEU A 231 16.58 -6.07 -4.98
C LEU A 231 17.76 -6.82 -4.38
N SER A 232 18.02 -6.60 -3.10
CA SER A 232 19.05 -7.31 -2.33
C SER A 232 18.58 -8.63 -1.72
N TYR A 233 17.31 -8.99 -1.93
CA TYR A 233 16.69 -10.21 -1.42
C TYR A 233 15.59 -10.69 -2.38
N PRO A 234 15.35 -12.01 -2.46
CA PRO A 234 14.23 -12.54 -3.24
C PRO A 234 12.88 -12.14 -2.63
N ILE A 235 11.87 -12.09 -3.48
CA ILE A 235 10.47 -11.94 -3.06
C ILE A 235 9.80 -13.30 -3.25
N ASP A 236 9.19 -13.82 -2.18
CA ASP A 236 8.40 -15.03 -2.23
C ASP A 236 7.15 -14.83 -3.12
N ASP A 237 6.75 -15.88 -3.80
CA ASP A 237 5.47 -15.86 -4.52
C ASP A 237 4.32 -15.62 -3.53
N PRO A 238 3.43 -14.62 -3.77
CA PRO A 238 2.37 -14.28 -2.81
C PRO A 238 1.39 -15.45 -2.52
N LEU A 239 1.11 -16.30 -3.50
CA LEU A 239 0.26 -17.49 -3.29
C LEU A 239 0.96 -18.50 -2.39
N GLU A 240 2.23 -18.79 -2.67
CA GLU A 240 3.02 -19.74 -1.88
C GLU A 240 3.23 -19.23 -0.45
N LEU A 241 3.59 -17.95 -0.30
CA LEU A 241 3.73 -17.29 1.00
C LEU A 241 2.43 -17.40 1.82
N ALA A 242 1.29 -17.03 1.25
CA ALA A 242 0.00 -17.12 1.93
C ALA A 242 -0.37 -18.57 2.29
N THR A 243 -0.08 -19.53 1.41
CA THR A 243 -0.31 -20.97 1.64
C THR A 243 0.53 -21.48 2.81
N GLN A 244 1.80 -21.08 2.89
CA GLN A 244 2.70 -21.47 4.00
C GLN A 244 2.21 -20.90 5.33
N ILE A 245 1.75 -19.63 5.35
CA ILE A 245 1.20 -19.00 6.55
C ILE A 245 -0.09 -19.72 6.99
N GLY A 246 -1.00 -20.01 6.06
CA GLY A 246 -2.24 -20.74 6.35
C GLY A 246 -1.98 -22.13 6.92
N LYS A 247 -1.01 -22.86 6.34
CA LYS A 247 -0.57 -24.16 6.85
C LYS A 247 -0.01 -24.04 8.28
N TYR A 248 0.87 -23.08 8.51
CA TYR A 248 1.44 -22.84 9.84
C TYR A 248 0.36 -22.57 10.88
N ALA A 249 -0.62 -21.71 10.55
CA ALA A 249 -1.74 -21.41 11.44
C ALA A 249 -2.60 -22.67 11.73
N PHE A 250 -2.84 -23.49 10.71
CA PHE A 250 -3.57 -24.76 10.88
C PHE A 250 -2.80 -25.75 11.75
N ASP A 251 -1.51 -25.93 11.52
CA ASP A 251 -0.65 -26.83 12.30
C ASP A 251 -0.62 -26.40 13.79
N LYS A 252 -0.76 -25.09 14.06
CA LYS A 252 -0.72 -24.52 15.41
C LYS A 252 -2.07 -24.58 16.15
N TRP A 253 -3.18 -24.28 15.49
CA TRP A 253 -4.50 -24.14 16.13
C TRP A 253 -5.58 -25.08 15.59
N GLY A 254 -5.29 -25.86 14.55
CA GLY A 254 -6.33 -26.59 13.83
C GLY A 254 -7.37 -25.65 13.22
N GLY A 255 -8.63 -26.06 13.18
CA GLY A 255 -9.72 -25.23 12.63
C GLY A 255 -10.34 -24.21 13.61
N ASN A 256 -9.93 -24.19 14.89
CA ASN A 256 -10.60 -23.45 15.96
C ASN A 256 -9.79 -22.30 16.55
N GLY A 257 -8.70 -21.88 15.89
CA GLY A 257 -7.87 -20.75 16.34
C GLY A 257 -8.46 -19.39 15.99
N PRO A 258 -7.75 -18.30 16.36
CA PRO A 258 -8.18 -16.94 16.08
C PRO A 258 -8.22 -16.67 14.57
N ARG A 259 -9.05 -15.71 14.14
CA ARG A 259 -9.03 -15.24 12.75
C ARG A 259 -7.68 -14.59 12.43
N ILE A 260 -7.05 -14.99 11.33
CA ILE A 260 -5.81 -14.36 10.85
C ILE A 260 -6.16 -13.25 9.87
N ILE A 261 -5.69 -12.03 10.14
CA ILE A 261 -5.85 -10.86 9.27
C ILE A 261 -4.51 -10.53 8.65
N MET A 262 -4.49 -10.26 7.35
CA MET A 262 -3.34 -9.80 6.59
C MET A 262 -3.69 -8.52 5.83
N GLU A 263 -2.78 -7.52 5.83
CA GLU A 263 -2.97 -6.17 5.28
C GLU A 263 -2.02 -5.89 4.10
N PRO A 264 -2.09 -6.61 2.98
CA PRO A 264 -1.17 -6.41 1.88
C PRO A 264 -1.36 -5.05 1.21
N GLY A 265 -0.26 -4.34 0.94
CA GLY A 265 -0.23 -3.12 0.16
C GLY A 265 0.46 -3.32 -1.18
N ILE A 266 1.80 -3.44 -1.16
CA ILE A 266 2.63 -3.54 -2.37
C ILE A 266 2.26 -4.76 -3.21
N ALA A 267 2.03 -5.92 -2.59
CA ALA A 267 1.65 -7.15 -3.29
C ALA A 267 0.40 -6.99 -4.16
N VAL A 268 -0.53 -6.16 -3.70
CA VAL A 268 -1.83 -5.95 -4.35
C VAL A 268 -1.76 -4.87 -5.42
N LEU A 269 -0.94 -3.84 -5.18
CA LEU A 269 -1.02 -2.61 -5.96
C LEU A 269 0.13 -2.39 -6.94
N ALA A 270 1.33 -2.90 -6.68
CA ALA A 270 2.50 -2.52 -7.46
C ALA A 270 2.28 -2.61 -8.97
N GLN A 271 1.70 -3.71 -9.46
CA GLN A 271 1.48 -3.96 -10.88
C GLN A 271 0.15 -3.41 -11.42
N SER A 272 -0.69 -2.81 -10.57
CA SER A 272 -2.03 -2.36 -10.96
C SER A 272 -2.03 -1.02 -11.69
N MET A 273 -0.94 -0.26 -11.63
CA MET A 273 -0.86 1.04 -12.32
C MET A 273 0.41 1.17 -13.14
N ASN A 274 0.23 1.83 -14.27
CA ASN A 274 1.29 2.31 -15.15
C ASN A 274 1.16 3.83 -15.31
N TYR A 275 2.21 4.46 -15.81
CA TYR A 275 2.26 5.89 -16.05
C TYR A 275 2.74 6.17 -17.46
N LEU A 276 1.96 6.92 -18.22
CA LEU A 276 2.23 7.28 -19.60
C LEU A 276 2.66 8.75 -19.67
N THR A 277 3.84 9.01 -20.22
CA THR A 277 4.39 10.36 -20.38
C THR A 277 4.95 10.55 -21.78
N ARG A 278 5.03 11.79 -22.25
CA ARG A 278 5.51 12.15 -23.58
C ARG A 278 6.89 12.79 -23.52
N ILE A 279 7.76 12.42 -24.45
CA ILE A 279 9.07 13.07 -24.63
C ILE A 279 8.87 14.41 -25.34
N VAL A 280 9.25 15.49 -24.67
CA VAL A 280 9.14 16.86 -25.16
C VAL A 280 10.45 17.42 -25.67
N SER A 281 11.59 16.85 -25.27
CA SER A 281 12.88 17.20 -25.89
C SER A 281 13.92 16.10 -25.68
N VAL A 282 14.88 16.00 -26.60
CA VAL A 282 16.05 15.10 -26.48
C VAL A 282 17.30 15.93 -26.66
N LYS A 283 18.30 15.70 -25.77
CA LYS A 283 19.56 16.44 -25.74
C LYS A 283 20.73 15.46 -25.68
N ASN A 284 21.75 15.71 -26.54
CA ASN A 284 23.04 15.04 -26.41
C ASN A 284 23.92 15.83 -25.42
N ARG A 285 24.51 15.14 -24.44
CA ARG A 285 25.35 15.75 -23.40
C ARG A 285 26.80 15.26 -23.42
N GLY A 286 27.24 14.62 -24.51
CA GLY A 286 28.61 14.08 -24.62
C GLY A 286 28.84 12.80 -23.80
N THR A 287 28.24 12.68 -22.64
CA THR A 287 28.28 11.50 -21.75
C THR A 287 27.03 10.64 -21.83
N GLY A 288 26.21 10.82 -22.87
CA GLY A 288 24.96 10.09 -23.10
C GLY A 288 23.78 10.99 -23.50
N HIS A 289 22.66 10.37 -23.80
CA HIS A 289 21.44 11.04 -24.18
C HIS A 289 20.55 11.34 -22.95
N VAL A 290 19.91 12.51 -23.01
CA VAL A 290 18.93 12.96 -22.03
C VAL A 290 17.63 13.28 -22.76
N ALA A 291 16.55 12.65 -22.35
CA ALA A 291 15.19 12.98 -22.79
C ALA A 291 14.42 13.63 -21.66
N VAL A 292 13.70 14.70 -21.95
CA VAL A 292 12.82 15.40 -21.02
C VAL A 292 11.38 15.02 -21.34
N CYS A 293 10.64 14.60 -20.33
CA CYS A 293 9.25 14.21 -20.40
C CYS A 293 8.33 15.29 -19.79
N ASP A 294 7.04 15.25 -20.14
CA ASP A 294 6.02 16.15 -19.58
C ASP A 294 5.47 15.70 -18.20
N GLY A 295 5.97 14.57 -17.70
CA GLY A 295 5.71 14.04 -16.36
C GLY A 295 6.83 14.37 -15.37
N SER A 296 6.83 13.69 -14.20
CA SER A 296 7.82 13.90 -13.15
C SER A 296 8.17 12.63 -12.40
N LEU A 297 9.39 12.57 -11.82
CA LEU A 297 9.78 11.59 -10.82
C LEU A 297 8.76 11.54 -9.67
N PHE A 298 8.21 12.69 -9.27
CA PHE A 298 7.26 12.77 -8.17
C PHE A 298 5.91 12.08 -8.46
N ASP A 299 5.59 11.83 -9.72
CA ASP A 299 4.43 11.01 -10.10
C ASP A 299 4.71 9.50 -9.96
N VAL A 300 5.94 9.05 -10.20
CA VAL A 300 6.26 7.61 -10.29
C VAL A 300 7.05 7.06 -9.10
N ASN A 301 7.82 7.89 -8.42
CA ASN A 301 8.65 7.53 -7.27
C ASN A 301 8.75 8.68 -6.24
N PRO A 302 7.62 9.16 -5.68
CA PRO A 302 7.59 10.32 -4.77
C PRO A 302 8.40 10.09 -3.48
N LEU A 303 8.56 8.85 -3.05
CA LEU A 303 9.40 8.46 -1.91
C LEU A 303 10.89 8.48 -2.21
N ARG A 304 11.28 8.70 -3.48
CA ARG A 304 12.67 8.70 -3.92
C ARG A 304 13.41 7.41 -3.55
N SER A 305 12.73 6.27 -3.70
CA SER A 305 13.34 4.95 -3.55
C SER A 305 14.51 4.79 -4.53
N THR A 306 15.54 4.08 -4.10
CA THR A 306 16.67 3.70 -4.96
C THR A 306 16.29 2.66 -6.02
N ILE A 307 15.11 2.05 -5.90
CA ILE A 307 14.56 1.13 -6.89
C ILE A 307 13.83 1.96 -7.93
N HIS A 308 14.32 1.90 -9.16
CA HIS A 308 13.71 2.60 -10.29
C HIS A 308 12.68 1.71 -11.00
N PRO A 309 11.47 2.26 -11.28
CA PRO A 309 10.46 1.52 -12.03
C PRO A 309 10.90 1.31 -13.49
N PRO A 310 10.48 0.21 -14.14
CA PRO A 310 10.80 -0.05 -15.53
C PRO A 310 10.20 1.01 -16.46
N CYS A 311 10.99 1.45 -17.43
CA CYS A 311 10.61 2.42 -18.45
C CYS A 311 10.72 1.80 -19.85
N HIS A 312 9.67 1.86 -20.64
CA HIS A 312 9.64 1.31 -21.99
C HIS A 312 9.24 2.39 -23.00
N LEU A 313 10.02 2.51 -24.06
CA LEU A 313 9.75 3.44 -25.14
C LEU A 313 8.61 2.93 -26.03
N ILE A 314 7.68 3.81 -26.35
CA ILE A 314 6.62 3.59 -27.34
C ILE A 314 6.86 4.59 -28.46
N ALA A 315 7.55 4.12 -29.51
CA ALA A 315 7.89 4.94 -30.65
C ALA A 315 6.62 5.39 -31.40
N ALA A 316 6.55 6.67 -31.75
CA ALA A 316 5.49 7.20 -32.57
C ALA A 316 5.59 6.63 -34.04
N HIS A 317 6.80 6.29 -34.47
CA HIS A 317 7.08 5.68 -35.76
C HIS A 317 8.05 4.49 -35.60
N PRO A 318 7.66 3.28 -36.03
CA PRO A 318 8.42 2.05 -35.79
C PRO A 318 9.84 2.02 -36.38
N ASN A 319 10.16 2.91 -37.32
CA ASN A 319 11.45 2.95 -38.03
C ASN A 319 12.56 3.76 -37.31
N HIS A 320 12.30 4.29 -36.11
CA HIS A 320 13.25 5.16 -35.39
C HIS A 320 14.06 4.45 -34.28
N ILE A 321 13.99 3.12 -34.17
CA ILE A 321 14.81 2.39 -33.21
C ILE A 321 16.23 2.31 -33.75
N ASN A 322 17.05 3.31 -33.47
CA ASN A 322 18.47 3.28 -33.75
C ASN A 322 19.22 2.59 -32.59
N SER A 323 20.01 1.57 -32.93
CA SER A 323 20.80 0.78 -32.02
C SER A 323 22.09 1.47 -31.55
N SER A 324 22.06 2.75 -31.19
CA SER A 324 23.20 3.37 -30.50
C SER A 324 23.27 2.80 -29.08
N GLY A 325 24.39 2.18 -28.71
CA GLY A 325 24.54 1.37 -27.52
C GLY A 325 24.50 2.09 -26.16
N GLU A 326 24.12 3.38 -26.11
CA GLU A 326 24.10 4.17 -24.88
C GLU A 326 22.68 4.26 -24.30
N PRO A 327 22.51 4.12 -22.97
CA PRO A 327 21.23 4.30 -22.31
C PRO A 327 20.79 5.76 -22.34
N THR A 328 19.49 6.03 -22.42
CA THR A 328 18.93 7.39 -22.33
C THR A 328 18.33 7.62 -20.96
N ARG A 329 18.78 8.65 -20.27
CA ARG A 329 18.18 9.10 -19.00
C ARG A 329 16.92 9.92 -19.28
N LEU A 330 15.84 9.56 -18.58
CA LEU A 330 14.55 10.25 -18.67
C LEU A 330 14.43 11.22 -17.50
N TYR A 331 14.26 12.49 -17.77
CA TYR A 331 14.00 13.53 -16.77
C TYR A 331 12.57 14.06 -16.92
N GLY A 332 12.03 14.53 -15.80
CA GLY A 332 10.70 15.16 -15.77
C GLY A 332 10.72 16.64 -16.15
N GLY A 333 9.51 17.22 -16.12
CA GLY A 333 9.28 18.63 -16.52
C GLY A 333 9.50 19.64 -15.40
N THR A 334 10.01 19.24 -14.21
CA THR A 334 10.32 20.21 -13.16
C THR A 334 11.71 20.83 -13.34
N CYS A 335 11.98 21.89 -12.58
CA CYS A 335 13.31 22.56 -12.59
C CYS A 335 14.33 21.92 -11.64
N MET A 336 14.08 20.70 -11.15
CA MET A 336 14.97 20.01 -10.21
C MET A 336 15.88 19.02 -10.94
N GLU A 337 17.17 19.07 -10.70
CA GLU A 337 18.15 18.12 -11.26
C GLU A 337 17.91 16.68 -10.83
N ILE A 338 17.24 16.46 -9.69
CA ILE A 338 16.88 15.14 -9.20
C ILE A 338 15.65 14.54 -9.87
N ASP A 339 14.96 15.29 -10.75
CA ASP A 339 13.72 14.86 -11.40
C ASP A 339 13.97 13.81 -12.50
N GLN A 340 14.67 12.73 -12.14
CA GLN A 340 14.94 11.62 -13.04
C GLN A 340 13.87 10.56 -12.90
N ILE A 341 12.98 10.45 -13.90
CA ILE A 341 11.90 9.45 -13.96
C ILE A 341 12.46 8.02 -14.05
N GLY A 342 13.50 7.82 -14.87
CA GLY A 342 14.08 6.50 -15.07
C GLY A 342 15.15 6.50 -16.16
N ILE A 343 15.41 5.31 -16.72
CA ILE A 343 16.41 5.08 -17.77
C ILE A 343 15.81 4.15 -18.81
N LEU A 344 15.91 4.51 -20.07
CA LEU A 344 15.64 3.61 -21.18
C LEU A 344 16.84 2.70 -21.43
N ALA A 345 16.57 1.43 -21.73
CA ALA A 345 17.60 0.45 -22.01
C ALA A 345 18.45 0.86 -23.24
N PRO A 346 19.71 0.39 -23.32
CA PRO A 346 20.54 0.58 -24.51
C PRO A 346 19.82 0.12 -25.79
N GLY A 347 20.01 0.86 -26.86
CA GLY A 347 19.35 0.58 -28.14
C GLY A 347 17.99 1.25 -28.34
N GLN A 348 17.45 1.90 -27.32
CA GLN A 348 16.24 2.72 -27.42
C GLN A 348 16.63 4.20 -27.60
N SER A 349 16.45 4.73 -28.80
CA SER A 349 16.77 6.13 -29.13
C SER A 349 15.48 6.93 -29.29
N PRO A 350 15.04 7.60 -28.21
CA PRO A 350 13.80 8.36 -28.24
C PRO A 350 13.94 9.63 -29.11
N ILE A 351 12.81 10.07 -29.67
CA ILE A 351 12.68 11.36 -30.33
C ILE A 351 11.56 12.18 -29.70
N HIS A 352 11.51 13.47 -30.04
CA HIS A 352 10.39 14.33 -29.66
C HIS A 352 9.05 13.73 -30.11
N GLY A 353 8.08 13.66 -29.22
CA GLY A 353 6.73 13.14 -29.47
C GLY A 353 6.54 11.67 -29.13
N ASP A 354 7.62 10.90 -28.96
CA ASP A 354 7.52 9.53 -28.48
C ASP A 354 6.88 9.47 -27.07
N LEU A 355 6.26 8.33 -26.77
CA LEU A 355 5.73 8.06 -25.45
C LEU A 355 6.65 7.14 -24.66
N VAL A 356 6.60 7.28 -23.34
CA VAL A 356 7.24 6.35 -22.41
C VAL A 356 6.16 5.82 -21.46
N ILE A 357 6.10 4.50 -21.32
CA ILE A 357 5.31 3.87 -20.26
C ILE A 357 6.25 3.46 -19.13
N VAL A 358 5.93 3.94 -17.93
CA VAL A 358 6.58 3.54 -16.68
C VAL A 358 5.67 2.55 -15.97
N THR A 359 6.16 1.36 -15.66
CA THR A 359 5.34 0.26 -15.13
C THR A 359 5.61 0.00 -13.65
N ASN A 360 4.73 -0.77 -13.01
CA ASN A 360 4.88 -1.20 -11.61
C ASN A 360 4.89 -0.03 -10.60
N ILE A 361 3.99 0.95 -10.80
CA ILE A 361 3.94 2.17 -9.97
C ILE A 361 2.61 2.33 -9.20
N GLY A 362 1.84 1.25 -8.99
CA GLY A 362 0.53 1.34 -8.33
C GLY A 362 0.57 1.59 -6.82
N ALA A 363 1.69 1.27 -6.18
CA ALA A 363 1.86 1.44 -4.73
C ALA A 363 2.63 2.74 -4.41
N TYR A 364 2.08 3.57 -3.52
CA TYR A 364 2.71 4.78 -2.99
C TYR A 364 3.15 5.82 -4.03
N SER A 365 2.55 5.84 -5.22
CA SER A 365 2.82 6.82 -6.27
C SER A 365 1.71 7.86 -6.35
N ALA A 366 0.60 7.56 -7.00
CA ALA A 366 -0.49 8.52 -7.24
C ALA A 366 -1.11 9.12 -5.96
N CYS A 367 -1.00 8.44 -4.81
CA CYS A 367 -1.47 8.92 -3.51
C CYS A 367 -0.47 9.86 -2.82
N LEU A 368 0.82 9.76 -3.13
CA LEU A 368 1.88 10.60 -2.54
C LEU A 368 2.39 11.66 -3.51
N ALA A 369 1.96 11.65 -4.78
CA ALA A 369 2.36 12.62 -5.78
C ALA A 369 1.98 14.05 -5.34
N PRO A 370 2.94 14.95 -5.12
CA PRO A 370 2.67 16.30 -4.68
C PRO A 370 2.21 17.17 -5.86
N HIS A 371 1.43 18.19 -5.57
CA HIS A 371 1.23 19.30 -6.49
C HIS A 371 2.46 20.23 -6.44
N PHE A 372 3.49 19.88 -7.20
CA PHE A 372 4.74 20.64 -7.22
C PHE A 372 5.12 21.01 -8.65
N ILE A 373 5.15 22.31 -8.94
CA ILE A 373 5.48 22.94 -10.25
C ILE A 373 4.46 22.57 -11.33
N ILE A 374 4.15 21.29 -11.49
CA ILE A 374 3.16 20.75 -12.42
C ILE A 374 2.04 20.05 -11.67
N PRO A 375 0.79 20.10 -12.16
CA PRO A 375 -0.32 19.34 -11.56
C PRO A 375 -0.08 17.84 -11.63
N THR A 376 -0.54 17.10 -10.62
CA THR A 376 -0.55 15.62 -10.69
C THR A 376 -1.32 15.13 -11.91
N ALA A 377 -0.88 14.00 -12.47
CA ALA A 377 -1.47 13.42 -13.66
C ALA A 377 -2.94 12.98 -13.43
N ALA A 378 -3.72 13.01 -14.51
CA ALA A 378 -5.03 12.37 -14.51
C ALA A 378 -4.90 10.85 -14.32
N VAL A 379 -5.99 10.20 -13.88
CA VAL A 379 -6.07 8.73 -13.77
C VAL A 379 -7.16 8.23 -14.69
N TYR A 380 -6.78 7.37 -15.63
CA TYR A 380 -7.68 6.62 -16.49
C TYR A 380 -7.83 5.19 -15.96
N SER A 381 -9.05 4.72 -15.83
CA SER A 381 -9.36 3.35 -15.45
C SER A 381 -9.57 2.49 -16.69
N LEU A 382 -8.80 1.41 -16.81
CA LEU A 382 -8.87 0.47 -17.94
C LEU A 382 -10.13 -0.40 -17.87
N ASP A 383 -10.65 -0.65 -16.69
CA ASP A 383 -11.86 -1.46 -16.47
C ASP A 383 -13.13 -0.70 -16.81
N SER A 384 -13.22 0.58 -16.45
CA SER A 384 -14.38 1.42 -16.73
C SER A 384 -14.27 2.26 -18.01
N ASN A 385 -13.10 2.24 -18.66
CA ASN A 385 -12.78 3.01 -19.86
C ASN A 385 -13.05 4.51 -19.74
N GLN A 386 -12.72 5.11 -18.60
CA GLN A 386 -12.98 6.53 -18.32
C GLN A 386 -11.92 7.17 -17.42
N ILE A 387 -11.86 8.50 -17.46
CA ILE A 387 -11.11 9.28 -16.46
C ILE A 387 -11.83 9.24 -15.13
N ILE A 388 -11.18 8.68 -14.10
CA ILE A 388 -11.71 8.59 -12.72
C ILE A 388 -11.15 9.69 -11.80
N ARG A 389 -10.05 10.32 -12.18
CA ARG A 389 -9.48 11.51 -11.55
C ARG A 389 -8.96 12.46 -12.61
N GLN A 390 -9.53 13.66 -12.68
CA GLN A 390 -9.07 14.69 -13.59
C GLN A 390 -7.71 15.24 -13.17
N ARG A 391 -6.91 15.70 -14.14
CA ARG A 391 -5.76 16.54 -13.85
C ARG A 391 -6.25 17.87 -13.30
N ALA A 392 -5.64 18.37 -12.22
CA ALA A 392 -6.02 19.68 -11.69
C ALA A 392 -5.79 20.79 -12.74
N ALA A 393 -6.76 21.70 -12.85
CA ALA A 393 -6.61 22.86 -13.72
C ALA A 393 -5.50 23.78 -13.19
N HIS A 394 -4.83 24.50 -14.09
CA HIS A 394 -3.85 25.50 -13.72
C HIS A 394 -4.49 26.53 -12.78
N GLY A 395 -3.86 26.81 -11.65
CA GLY A 395 -4.33 27.75 -10.64
C GLY A 395 -5.16 27.15 -9.50
N ASN A 396 -5.63 25.90 -9.59
CA ASN A 396 -6.39 25.23 -8.50
C ASN A 396 -5.48 24.54 -7.45
N PHE A 397 -4.20 24.86 -7.45
CA PHE A 397 -3.22 24.26 -6.54
C PHE A 397 -3.39 24.63 -5.07
N LEU A 398 -3.84 25.83 -4.82
CA LEU A 398 -3.88 26.41 -3.48
C LEU A 398 -5.27 26.35 -2.89
N GLY A 399 -5.99 25.26 -3.18
CA GLY A 399 -7.34 25.15 -2.64
C GLY A 399 -7.95 26.52 -2.58
N ALA A 400 -8.51 27.06 -3.67
CA ALA A 400 -9.39 28.19 -3.53
C ALA A 400 -10.41 27.72 -2.49
N GLY A 401 -10.17 28.14 -1.25
CA GLY A 401 -11.17 28.01 -0.21
C GLY A 401 -12.39 28.69 -0.73
N GLN A 402 -13.37 27.90 -1.10
CA GLN A 402 -14.78 28.27 -1.13
C GLN A 402 -15.59 26.98 -1.15
#